data_e3aa4d96d8df65bb0bc01f14f56c06c4
#
_entry.id   e3aa4d96d8df65bb0bc01f14f56c06c4
#
_cell.length_a   1.000
_cell.length_b   1.000
_cell.length_c   1.000
_cell.angle_alpha   90.00
_cell.angle_beta   90.00
_cell.angle_gamma   90.00
#
_symmetry.space_group_name_H-M   'P 1'
#
loop_
_entity.id
_entity.type
_entity.pdbx_description
1 polymer ?
#
loop_
_entity_poly.entity_id
_entity_poly.type
_entity_poly.pdbx_seq_one_letter_code
_entity_poly.pdbx_strand_id
1 'polypeptide(L)'
;MRGLEDSFNINPILLLPPLVVILAIALKVPAIPGITLGVIVAAVMAPIFQQDVPIFSSDGELLHNGVMFGDIINSSMNGFSFFSGIDALDALLTKGGLMGMAFSILMTIIAMMFGGIMEGTGQLAVIINAITKYVKSGPALVGVTELTCIASNVTMPEQYISILIPGRMYAPAYRKSGLHPVVLSNALESAGTVTSPLVPWNTCAIYIKTTLNISSTLVYAPWAIFNIAMPIITFLLAFVGITVKKMTSDEQKLADEGELVRL
;
A
#
# COMPACT_ATOMS: atom_id res chain seq x y z
N MET A 1 -18.74 18.76 14.50
CA MET A 1 -18.19 19.93 13.79
C MET A 1 -17.78 21.05 14.72
N ARG A 2 -18.62 21.48 15.68
CA ARG A 2 -18.28 22.58 16.61
C ARG A 2 -16.93 22.40 17.33
N GLY A 3 -16.59 21.19 17.79
CA GLY A 3 -15.31 20.93 18.46
C GLY A 3 -14.05 21.11 17.60
N LEU A 4 -14.16 21.01 16.27
CA LEU A 4 -13.04 21.31 15.35
C LEU A 4 -12.96 22.82 15.05
N GLU A 5 -14.10 23.47 14.91
CA GLU A 5 -14.19 24.93 14.65
C GLU A 5 -13.70 25.76 15.84
N ASP A 6 -13.90 25.24 17.06
CA ASP A 6 -13.45 25.88 18.30
C ASP A 6 -11.93 25.72 18.54
N SER A 7 -11.30 24.70 17.94
CA SER A 7 -9.90 24.34 18.19
C SER A 7 -8.97 24.64 17.03
N PHE A 8 -9.47 24.73 15.81
CA PHE A 8 -8.68 24.95 14.60
C PHE A 8 -9.24 26.07 13.75
N ASN A 9 -8.36 26.86 13.15
CA ASN A 9 -8.77 27.83 12.15
C ASN A 9 -9.07 27.09 10.83
N ILE A 10 -10.36 26.89 10.53
CA ILE A 10 -10.83 26.19 9.32
C ILE A 10 -11.00 27.22 8.20
N ASN A 11 -10.02 27.30 7.30
CA ASN A 11 -10.03 28.20 6.14
C ASN A 11 -9.83 27.37 4.84
N PRO A 12 -10.58 27.64 3.76
CA PRO A 12 -10.41 26.98 2.47
C PRO A 12 -8.98 27.01 1.92
N ILE A 13 -8.17 28.02 2.27
CA ILE A 13 -6.77 28.11 1.88
C ILE A 13 -5.92 26.95 2.42
N LEU A 14 -6.35 26.32 3.53
CA LEU A 14 -5.70 25.15 4.11
C LEU A 14 -5.87 23.87 3.26
N LEU A 15 -6.66 23.93 2.18
CA LEU A 15 -6.69 22.89 1.15
C LEU A 15 -5.52 22.99 0.16
N LEU A 16 -4.67 24.01 0.28
CA LEU A 16 -3.52 24.19 -0.61
C LEU A 16 -2.53 23.00 -0.58
N PRO A 17 -2.12 22.43 0.58
CA PRO A 17 -1.22 21.27 0.62
C PRO A 17 -1.74 20.07 -0.17
N PRO A 18 -2.96 19.55 0.04
CA PRO A 18 -3.47 18.46 -0.76
C PRO A 18 -3.64 18.82 -2.24
N LEU A 19 -3.95 20.07 -2.56
CA LEU A 19 -4.06 20.53 -3.94
C LEU A 19 -2.70 20.54 -4.65
N VAL A 20 -1.63 20.92 -3.94
CA VAL A 20 -0.25 20.85 -4.45
C VAL A 20 0.14 19.39 -4.74
N VAL A 21 -0.21 18.44 -3.87
CA VAL A 21 0.05 17.01 -4.11
C VAL A 21 -0.69 16.53 -5.36
N ILE A 22 -1.97 16.87 -5.51
CA ILE A 22 -2.78 16.48 -6.67
C ILE A 22 -2.17 17.07 -7.96
N LEU A 23 -1.77 18.34 -7.94
CA LEU A 23 -1.13 18.99 -9.09
C LEU A 23 0.22 18.34 -9.42
N ALA A 24 1.04 18.01 -8.41
CA ALA A 24 2.31 17.34 -8.62
C ALA A 24 2.12 15.99 -9.31
N ILE A 25 1.12 15.20 -8.88
CA ILE A 25 0.78 13.92 -9.50
C ILE A 25 0.28 14.13 -10.94
N ALA A 26 -0.59 15.11 -11.17
CA ALA A 26 -1.08 15.45 -12.51
C ALA A 26 0.04 15.87 -13.47
N LEU A 27 1.08 16.52 -12.94
CA LEU A 27 2.30 16.89 -13.68
C LEU A 27 3.32 15.73 -13.78
N LYS A 28 2.93 14.51 -13.42
CA LYS A 28 3.78 13.29 -13.45
C LYS A 28 5.05 13.39 -12.58
N VAL A 29 5.05 14.22 -11.56
CA VAL A 29 6.11 14.23 -10.54
C VAL A 29 6.06 12.90 -9.78
N PRO A 30 7.19 12.23 -9.51
CA PRO A 30 7.22 11.01 -8.71
C PRO A 30 6.54 11.19 -7.34
N ALA A 31 5.91 10.12 -6.83
CA ALA A 31 5.06 10.19 -5.63
C ALA A 31 5.78 10.77 -4.40
N ILE A 32 7.02 10.33 -4.14
CA ILE A 32 7.78 10.78 -2.97
C ILE A 32 8.05 12.30 -2.99
N PRO A 33 8.66 12.88 -4.06
CA PRO A 33 8.79 14.33 -4.16
C PRO A 33 7.45 15.08 -4.12
N GLY A 34 6.40 14.54 -4.75
CA GLY A 34 5.08 15.18 -4.76
C GLY A 34 4.46 15.28 -3.37
N ILE A 35 4.51 14.20 -2.58
CA ILE A 35 4.04 14.20 -1.19
C ILE A 35 4.92 15.11 -0.33
N THR A 36 6.25 15.08 -0.51
CA THR A 36 7.17 15.93 0.25
C THR A 36 6.88 17.42 0.03
N LEU A 37 6.56 17.83 -1.20
CA LEU A 37 6.14 19.20 -1.49
C LEU A 37 4.88 19.57 -0.70
N GLY A 38 3.88 18.69 -0.66
CA GLY A 38 2.67 18.92 0.14
C GLY A 38 2.96 19.08 1.63
N VAL A 39 3.86 18.25 2.17
CA VAL A 39 4.30 18.34 3.58
C VAL A 39 5.01 19.65 3.86
N ILE A 40 5.91 20.10 2.97
CA ILE A 40 6.62 21.39 3.11
C ILE A 40 5.62 22.54 3.10
N VAL A 41 4.67 22.54 2.16
CA VAL A 41 3.65 23.60 2.10
C VAL A 41 2.80 23.60 3.37
N ALA A 42 2.38 22.44 3.88
CA ALA A 42 1.65 22.34 5.14
C ALA A 42 2.46 22.86 6.33
N ALA A 43 3.75 22.51 6.40
CA ALA A 43 4.67 22.96 7.46
C ALA A 43 4.87 24.47 7.47
N VAL A 44 4.89 25.11 6.31
CA VAL A 44 4.98 26.58 6.22
C VAL A 44 3.65 27.26 6.57
N MET A 45 2.53 26.64 6.19
CA MET A 45 1.21 27.21 6.45
C MET A 45 0.77 27.09 7.90
N ALA A 46 1.17 26.03 8.60
CA ALA A 46 0.74 25.77 9.98
C ALA A 46 1.04 26.93 10.94
N PRO A 47 2.24 27.51 11.04
CA PRO A 47 2.51 28.64 11.92
C PRO A 47 1.79 29.92 11.54
N ILE A 48 1.41 30.06 10.25
CA ILE A 48 0.77 31.28 9.75
C ILE A 48 -0.75 31.27 10.06
N PHE A 49 -1.39 30.12 9.89
CA PHE A 49 -2.86 30.01 9.96
C PHE A 49 -3.36 29.38 11.25
N GLN A 50 -2.51 28.70 12.03
CA GLN A 50 -2.88 27.97 13.25
C GLN A 50 -2.22 28.58 14.50
N GLN A 51 -2.40 29.89 14.70
CA GLN A 51 -1.80 30.63 15.80
C GLN A 51 -2.50 30.43 17.14
N ASP A 52 -3.75 29.99 17.13
CA ASP A 52 -4.57 29.81 18.35
C ASP A 52 -4.72 28.33 18.76
N VAL A 53 -4.13 27.39 17.96
CA VAL A 53 -4.25 25.96 18.24
C VAL A 53 -3.50 25.60 19.51
N PRO A 54 -4.14 24.95 20.49
CA PRO A 54 -3.47 24.52 21.70
C PRO A 54 -2.52 23.35 21.39
N ILE A 55 -1.26 23.49 21.81
CA ILE A 55 -0.23 22.45 21.68
C ILE A 55 -0.06 21.76 23.02
N PHE A 56 -0.28 20.45 23.02
CA PHE A 56 -0.20 19.62 24.21
C PHE A 56 1.08 18.77 24.22
N SER A 57 1.60 18.52 25.43
CA SER A 57 2.57 17.45 25.65
C SER A 57 1.93 16.07 25.45
N SER A 58 2.75 15.04 25.29
CA SER A 58 2.29 13.64 25.29
C SER A 58 1.51 13.25 26.56
N ASP A 59 1.75 13.93 27.66
CA ASP A 59 1.09 13.69 28.96
C ASP A 59 -0.21 14.50 29.13
N GLY A 60 -0.63 15.26 28.11
CA GLY A 60 -1.87 16.02 28.10
C GLY A 60 -1.76 17.43 28.74
N GLU A 61 -0.56 17.87 29.10
CA GLU A 61 -0.37 19.23 29.59
C GLU A 61 -0.31 20.24 28.43
N LEU A 62 -1.02 21.35 28.57
CA LEU A 62 -0.98 22.45 27.61
C LEU A 62 0.40 23.13 27.70
N LEU A 63 1.15 23.10 26.60
CA LEU A 63 2.46 23.76 26.52
C LEU A 63 2.33 25.23 26.17
N HIS A 64 1.65 25.52 25.07
CA HIS A 64 1.39 26.88 24.58
C HIS A 64 0.29 26.86 23.51
N ASN A 65 -0.18 28.03 23.13
CA ASN A 65 -1.06 28.22 21.98
C ASN A 65 -0.24 28.67 20.76
N GLY A 66 -0.69 28.23 19.59
CA GLY A 66 -0.06 28.55 18.32
C GLY A 66 1.04 27.56 17.91
N VAL A 67 1.00 27.17 16.63
CA VAL A 67 1.97 26.22 16.07
C VAL A 67 3.28 26.94 15.77
N MET A 68 4.37 26.52 16.41
CA MET A 68 5.73 26.97 16.15
C MET A 68 6.47 25.99 15.23
N PHE A 69 7.60 26.43 14.67
CA PHE A 69 8.42 25.55 13.80
C PHE A 69 8.98 24.35 14.57
N GLY A 70 9.27 24.51 15.86
CA GLY A 70 9.70 23.43 16.75
C GLY A 70 8.63 22.35 16.92
N ASP A 71 7.35 22.75 16.99
CA ASP A 71 6.23 21.81 17.13
C ASP A 71 6.03 20.98 15.88
N ILE A 72 6.30 21.55 14.70
CA ILE A 72 6.23 20.83 13.43
C ILE A 72 7.29 19.73 13.40
N ILE A 73 8.52 20.04 13.80
CA ILE A 73 9.61 19.07 13.87
C ILE A 73 9.29 18.00 14.92
N ASN A 74 8.86 18.41 16.10
CA ASN A 74 8.50 17.49 17.17
C ASN A 74 7.33 16.59 16.77
N SER A 75 6.27 17.15 16.19
CA SER A 75 5.11 16.38 15.72
C SER A 75 5.47 15.43 14.58
N SER A 76 6.38 15.80 13.71
CA SER A 76 6.88 14.91 12.64
C SER A 76 7.64 13.72 13.21
N MET A 77 8.44 13.92 14.27
CA MET A 77 9.22 12.86 14.90
C MET A 77 8.40 12.05 15.90
N ASN A 78 7.78 12.70 16.87
CA ASN A 78 7.18 12.06 18.04
C ASN A 78 5.66 11.94 17.92
N GLY A 79 5.05 12.66 16.96
CA GLY A 79 3.62 12.69 16.75
C GLY A 79 2.96 13.93 17.31
N PHE A 80 1.68 14.06 16.99
CA PHE A 80 0.80 15.12 17.45
C PHE A 80 -0.26 14.51 18.35
N SER A 81 -0.40 15.06 19.57
CA SER A 81 -1.44 14.68 20.53
C SER A 81 -2.42 15.82 20.68
N PHE A 82 -3.70 15.50 20.67
CA PHE A 82 -4.77 16.47 20.83
C PHE A 82 -5.77 16.01 21.89
N PHE A 83 -6.24 16.92 22.73
CA PHE A 83 -7.12 16.65 23.85
C PHE A 83 -8.30 17.63 23.79
N SER A 84 -9.37 17.22 23.08
CA SER A 84 -10.63 17.99 22.99
C SER A 84 -11.66 17.61 24.02
N GLY A 85 -11.45 16.47 24.72
CA GLY A 85 -12.44 15.85 25.58
C GLY A 85 -13.50 15.05 24.83
N ILE A 86 -13.34 14.87 23.52
CA ILE A 86 -14.18 14.00 22.68
C ILE A 86 -13.32 12.84 22.18
N ASP A 87 -13.46 11.66 22.76
CA ASP A 87 -12.61 10.49 22.51
C ASP A 87 -12.44 10.17 21.02
N ALA A 88 -13.52 10.26 20.24
CA ALA A 88 -13.49 9.96 18.81
C ALA A 88 -12.67 11.00 18.02
N LEU A 89 -12.67 12.25 18.42
CA LEU A 89 -11.90 13.32 17.79
C LEU A 89 -10.43 13.23 18.20
N ASP A 90 -10.17 13.00 19.46
CA ASP A 90 -8.81 12.85 20.00
C ASP A 90 -8.11 11.64 19.39
N ALA A 91 -8.79 10.51 19.22
CA ALA A 91 -8.26 9.33 18.53
C ALA A 91 -7.97 9.58 17.03
N LEU A 92 -8.76 10.44 16.39
CA LEU A 92 -8.55 10.79 14.97
C LEU A 92 -7.35 11.72 14.78
N LEU A 93 -7.20 12.71 15.66
CA LEU A 93 -6.18 13.75 15.55
C LEU A 93 -4.84 13.34 16.14
N THR A 94 -4.83 12.49 17.18
CA THR A 94 -3.59 12.00 17.78
C THR A 94 -2.90 11.00 16.85
N LYS A 95 -1.69 11.32 16.42
CA LYS A 95 -0.87 10.51 15.50
C LYS A 95 0.57 10.42 16.00
N GLY A 96 1.13 9.21 15.93
CA GLY A 96 2.43 8.88 16.54
C GLY A 96 3.68 9.34 15.76
N GLY A 97 3.57 10.11 14.70
CA GLY A 97 4.70 10.57 13.90
C GLY A 97 5.60 9.44 13.39
N LEU A 98 6.86 9.76 13.10
CA LEU A 98 7.85 8.78 12.62
C LEU A 98 8.14 7.70 13.69
N MET A 99 8.23 8.08 14.96
CA MET A 99 8.48 7.14 16.05
C MET A 99 7.30 6.19 16.26
N GLY A 100 6.07 6.64 16.09
CA GLY A 100 4.88 5.78 16.12
C GLY A 100 4.87 4.72 15.01
N MET A 101 5.56 4.99 13.89
CA MET A 101 5.71 4.04 12.78
C MET A 101 7.01 3.24 12.83
N ALA A 102 7.88 3.46 13.82
CA ALA A 102 9.19 2.82 13.92
C ALA A 102 9.10 1.28 13.88
N PHE A 103 8.12 0.71 14.57
CA PHE A 103 7.87 -0.73 14.54
C PHE A 103 7.54 -1.24 13.13
N SER A 104 6.68 -0.52 12.40
CA SER A 104 6.30 -0.87 11.01
C SER A 104 7.50 -0.79 10.08
N ILE A 105 8.34 0.23 10.23
CA ILE A 105 9.57 0.41 9.45
C ILE A 105 10.54 -0.74 9.73
N LEU A 106 10.77 -1.07 11.01
CA LEU A 106 11.64 -2.17 11.40
C LEU A 106 11.14 -3.51 10.85
N MET A 107 9.84 -3.79 10.96
CA MET A 107 9.23 -5.00 10.40
C MET A 107 9.39 -5.07 8.89
N THR A 108 9.23 -3.95 8.18
CA THR A 108 9.46 -3.89 6.73
C THR A 108 10.91 -4.23 6.38
N ILE A 109 11.88 -3.68 7.10
CA ILE A 109 13.31 -3.96 6.88
C ILE A 109 13.60 -5.47 7.09
N ILE A 110 13.14 -6.04 8.19
CA ILE A 110 13.31 -7.48 8.49
C ILE A 110 12.65 -8.34 7.40
N ALA A 111 11.44 -7.97 6.98
CA ALA A 111 10.70 -8.66 5.93
C ALA A 111 11.43 -8.63 4.59
N MET A 112 11.98 -7.47 4.21
CA MET A 112 12.77 -7.33 2.99
C MET A 112 14.08 -8.15 3.05
N MET A 113 14.73 -8.19 4.21
CA MET A 113 15.91 -9.04 4.41
C MET A 113 15.56 -10.53 4.24
N PHE A 114 14.48 -11.00 4.86
CA PHE A 114 13.98 -12.36 4.71
C PHE A 114 13.63 -12.68 3.24
N GLY A 115 12.87 -11.80 2.59
CA GLY A 115 12.52 -11.91 1.18
C GLY A 115 13.75 -11.99 0.28
N GLY A 116 14.75 -11.14 0.50
CA GLY A 116 16.03 -11.15 -0.23
C GLY A 116 16.81 -12.45 -0.06
N ILE A 117 16.81 -13.03 1.14
CA ILE A 117 17.44 -14.33 1.40
C ILE A 117 16.70 -15.45 0.63
N MET A 118 15.38 -15.48 0.70
CA MET A 118 14.53 -16.47 -0.01
C MET A 118 14.70 -16.39 -1.53
N GLU A 119 14.79 -15.18 -2.09
CA GLU A 119 15.07 -14.95 -3.50
C GLU A 119 16.50 -15.36 -3.87
N GLY A 120 17.50 -14.87 -3.13
CA GLY A 120 18.91 -15.12 -3.39
C GLY A 120 19.32 -16.58 -3.25
N THR A 121 18.65 -17.34 -2.37
CA THR A 121 18.87 -18.80 -2.22
C THR A 121 18.10 -19.63 -3.26
N GLY A 122 17.23 -19.02 -4.06
CA GLY A 122 16.43 -19.72 -5.06
C GLY A 122 15.31 -20.61 -4.50
N GLN A 123 15.06 -20.57 -3.20
CA GLN A 123 14.03 -21.42 -2.55
C GLN A 123 12.63 -21.15 -3.15
N LEU A 124 12.30 -19.89 -3.38
CA LEU A 124 11.03 -19.52 -3.96
C LEU A 124 10.89 -20.04 -5.41
N ALA A 125 11.98 -19.98 -6.18
CA ALA A 125 12.02 -20.51 -7.54
C ALA A 125 11.71 -22.02 -7.59
N VAL A 126 12.24 -22.78 -6.65
CA VAL A 126 11.99 -24.24 -6.54
C VAL A 126 10.51 -24.51 -6.28
N ILE A 127 9.90 -23.77 -5.35
CA ILE A 127 8.47 -23.93 -5.01
C ILE A 127 7.60 -23.63 -6.22
N ILE A 128 7.82 -22.51 -6.89
CA ILE A 128 6.99 -22.10 -8.04
C ILE A 128 7.18 -23.03 -9.24
N ASN A 129 8.41 -23.45 -9.54
CA ASN A 129 8.67 -24.41 -10.61
C ASN A 129 8.00 -25.77 -10.36
N ALA A 130 7.95 -26.23 -9.11
CA ALA A 130 7.22 -27.44 -8.77
C ALA A 130 5.72 -27.33 -9.05
N ILE A 131 5.13 -26.15 -8.80
CA ILE A 131 3.70 -25.89 -9.03
C ILE A 131 3.39 -25.72 -10.53
N THR A 132 4.19 -24.93 -11.26
CA THR A 132 3.95 -24.64 -12.69
C THR A 132 4.07 -25.85 -13.59
N LYS A 133 4.85 -26.87 -13.18
CA LYS A 133 5.00 -28.10 -13.95
C LYS A 133 3.68 -28.81 -14.28
N TYR A 134 2.67 -28.63 -13.45
CA TYR A 134 1.38 -29.30 -13.58
C TYR A 134 0.31 -28.46 -14.29
N VAL A 135 0.61 -27.20 -14.63
CA VAL A 135 -0.37 -26.25 -15.19
C VAL A 135 -0.30 -26.23 -16.71
N LYS A 136 -1.40 -26.60 -17.38
CA LYS A 136 -1.48 -26.71 -18.84
C LYS A 136 -2.52 -25.81 -19.51
N SER A 137 -3.36 -25.11 -18.75
CA SER A 137 -4.43 -24.25 -19.32
C SER A 137 -4.30 -22.81 -18.82
N GLY A 138 -4.77 -21.85 -19.63
CA GLY A 138 -4.75 -20.43 -19.28
C GLY A 138 -5.44 -20.10 -17.95
N PRO A 139 -6.70 -20.53 -17.75
CA PRO A 139 -7.38 -20.33 -16.46
C PRO A 139 -6.67 -20.98 -15.28
N ALA A 140 -6.12 -22.20 -15.45
CA ALA A 140 -5.34 -22.82 -14.40
C ALA A 140 -4.05 -22.05 -14.07
N LEU A 141 -3.45 -21.43 -15.10
CA LEU A 141 -2.26 -20.58 -14.90
C LEU A 141 -2.61 -19.33 -14.09
N VAL A 142 -3.77 -18.70 -14.32
CA VAL A 142 -4.27 -17.59 -13.51
C VAL A 142 -4.47 -18.03 -12.06
N GLY A 143 -5.21 -19.11 -11.83
CA GLY A 143 -5.47 -19.59 -10.47
C GLY A 143 -4.21 -19.97 -9.69
N VAL A 144 -3.24 -20.60 -10.34
CA VAL A 144 -1.95 -20.94 -9.71
C VAL A 144 -1.13 -19.67 -9.42
N THR A 145 -1.17 -18.68 -10.30
CA THR A 145 -0.51 -17.38 -10.05
C THR A 145 -1.13 -16.71 -8.82
N GLU A 146 -2.44 -16.65 -8.73
CA GLU A 146 -3.15 -16.07 -7.58
C GLU A 146 -2.84 -16.81 -6.27
N LEU A 147 -2.90 -18.15 -6.29
CA LEU A 147 -2.55 -18.95 -5.11
C LEU A 147 -1.09 -18.73 -4.69
N THR A 148 -0.18 -18.58 -5.65
CA THR A 148 1.22 -18.29 -5.36
C THR A 148 1.39 -16.92 -4.74
N CYS A 149 0.68 -15.90 -5.23
CA CYS A 149 0.69 -14.55 -4.65
C CYS A 149 0.16 -14.55 -3.22
N ILE A 150 -0.95 -15.26 -2.96
CA ILE A 150 -1.51 -15.40 -1.60
C ILE A 150 -0.52 -16.14 -0.68
N ALA A 151 0.05 -17.26 -1.14
CA ALA A 151 1.06 -17.98 -0.38
C ALA A 151 2.30 -17.11 -0.11
N SER A 152 2.72 -16.29 -1.07
CA SER A 152 3.81 -15.33 -0.91
C SER A 152 3.47 -14.25 0.10
N ASN A 153 2.24 -13.72 0.11
CA ASN A 153 1.80 -12.74 1.13
C ASN A 153 1.81 -13.32 2.54
N VAL A 154 1.53 -14.61 2.68
CA VAL A 154 1.56 -15.31 3.98
C VAL A 154 2.98 -15.59 4.44
N THR A 155 3.86 -16.01 3.53
CA THR A 155 5.24 -16.41 3.83
C THR A 155 6.20 -15.22 3.85
N MET A 156 5.96 -14.22 3.00
CA MET A 156 6.75 -13.01 2.88
C MET A 156 5.89 -11.82 3.27
N PRO A 157 6.19 -11.14 4.38
CA PRO A 157 5.32 -10.09 4.90
C PRO A 157 5.40 -8.78 4.10
N GLU A 158 5.84 -8.81 2.84
CA GLU A 158 5.98 -7.65 1.96
C GLU A 158 5.20 -7.85 0.66
N GLN A 159 4.20 -7.00 0.44
CA GLN A 159 3.34 -7.04 -0.75
C GLN A 159 4.12 -6.94 -2.07
N TYR A 160 5.11 -6.07 -2.13
CA TYR A 160 5.90 -5.85 -3.34
C TYR A 160 6.59 -7.14 -3.83
N ILE A 161 7.13 -7.91 -2.91
CA ILE A 161 7.80 -9.18 -3.21
C ILE A 161 6.77 -10.20 -3.72
N SER A 162 5.59 -10.22 -3.15
CA SER A 162 4.49 -11.13 -3.52
C SER A 162 3.95 -10.89 -4.94
N ILE A 163 4.22 -9.73 -5.53
CA ILE A 163 3.90 -9.40 -6.92
C ILE A 163 5.11 -9.61 -7.83
N LEU A 164 6.27 -9.09 -7.42
CA LEU A 164 7.46 -9.05 -8.26
C LEU A 164 7.98 -10.43 -8.60
N ILE A 165 8.10 -11.32 -7.60
CA ILE A 165 8.67 -12.64 -7.81
C ILE A 165 7.73 -13.53 -8.64
N PRO A 166 6.44 -13.72 -8.30
CA PRO A 166 5.54 -14.46 -9.17
C PRO A 166 5.42 -13.85 -10.56
N GLY A 167 5.41 -12.52 -10.66
CA GLY A 167 5.36 -11.80 -11.94
C GLY A 167 6.49 -12.18 -12.88
N ARG A 168 7.74 -12.15 -12.39
CA ARG A 168 8.92 -12.55 -13.19
C ARG A 168 8.92 -14.02 -13.54
N MET A 169 8.46 -14.87 -12.63
CA MET A 169 8.51 -16.32 -12.80
C MET A 169 7.42 -16.85 -13.71
N TYR A 170 6.22 -16.30 -13.65
CA TYR A 170 5.11 -16.74 -14.51
C TYR A 170 5.11 -16.07 -15.88
N ALA A 171 5.79 -14.92 -16.08
CA ALA A 171 5.82 -14.22 -17.35
C ALA A 171 6.20 -15.11 -18.56
N PRO A 172 7.24 -15.99 -18.47
CA PRO A 172 7.56 -16.91 -19.57
C PRO A 172 6.44 -17.93 -19.85
N ALA A 173 5.74 -18.40 -18.79
CA ALA A 173 4.66 -19.35 -18.95
C ALA A 173 3.42 -18.73 -19.62
N TYR A 174 3.06 -17.50 -19.26
CA TYR A 174 1.99 -16.74 -19.91
C TYR A 174 2.30 -16.46 -21.38
N ARG A 175 3.54 -16.04 -21.67
CA ARG A 175 4.01 -15.83 -23.05
C ARG A 175 3.91 -17.11 -23.88
N LYS A 176 4.43 -18.23 -23.37
CA LYS A 176 4.38 -19.53 -24.04
C LYS A 176 2.93 -20.01 -24.28
N SER A 177 2.00 -19.64 -23.42
CA SER A 177 0.58 -19.93 -23.55
C SER A 177 -0.16 -18.97 -24.48
N GLY A 178 0.52 -17.99 -25.09
CA GLY A 178 -0.08 -16.99 -25.97
C GLY A 178 -1.00 -16.00 -25.23
N LEU A 179 -0.83 -15.87 -23.91
CA LEU A 179 -1.65 -14.97 -23.09
C LEU A 179 -1.02 -13.57 -23.03
N HIS A 180 -1.87 -12.56 -23.18
CA HIS A 180 -1.44 -11.17 -23.09
C HIS A 180 -0.92 -10.85 -21.69
N PRO A 181 0.17 -10.02 -21.54
CA PRO A 181 0.74 -9.63 -20.24
C PRO A 181 -0.27 -9.03 -19.25
N VAL A 182 -1.32 -8.37 -19.74
CA VAL A 182 -2.42 -7.84 -18.92
C VAL A 182 -3.10 -8.93 -18.08
N VAL A 183 -3.17 -10.18 -18.58
CA VAL A 183 -3.78 -11.30 -17.83
C VAL A 183 -2.93 -11.64 -16.61
N LEU A 184 -1.61 -11.66 -16.77
CA LEU A 184 -0.69 -11.85 -15.65
C LEU A 184 -0.78 -10.68 -14.65
N SER A 185 -0.73 -9.44 -15.15
CA SER A 185 -0.84 -8.24 -14.30
C SER A 185 -2.13 -8.25 -13.48
N ASN A 186 -3.26 -8.61 -14.09
CA ASN A 186 -4.54 -8.71 -13.40
C ASN A 186 -4.53 -9.80 -12.30
N ALA A 187 -3.96 -10.97 -12.56
CA ALA A 187 -3.82 -12.04 -11.56
C ALA A 187 -2.92 -11.64 -10.39
N LEU A 188 -1.82 -10.94 -10.67
CA LEU A 188 -0.88 -10.45 -9.66
C LEU A 188 -1.54 -9.39 -8.76
N GLU A 189 -2.26 -8.45 -9.35
CA GLU A 189 -2.93 -7.38 -8.60
C GLU A 189 -4.11 -7.92 -7.78
N SER A 190 -4.96 -8.75 -8.36
CA SER A 190 -6.14 -9.28 -7.68
C SER A 190 -5.80 -10.15 -6.46
N ALA A 191 -4.70 -10.86 -6.50
CA ALA A 191 -4.28 -11.75 -5.41
C ALA A 191 -3.10 -11.20 -4.61
N GLY A 192 -2.08 -10.63 -5.26
CA GLY A 192 -0.89 -10.12 -4.57
C GLY A 192 -1.17 -8.83 -3.82
N THR A 193 -1.72 -7.83 -4.50
CA THR A 193 -2.00 -6.52 -3.88
C THR A 193 -3.19 -6.60 -2.93
N VAL A 194 -4.31 -7.12 -3.43
CA VAL A 194 -5.59 -7.00 -2.73
C VAL A 194 -5.65 -7.88 -1.48
N THR A 195 -4.99 -9.03 -1.44
CA THR A 195 -5.03 -9.92 -0.27
C THR A 195 -4.00 -9.58 0.82
N SER A 196 -2.98 -8.80 0.51
CA SER A 196 -1.93 -8.44 1.48
C SER A 196 -2.45 -7.82 2.79
N PRO A 197 -3.48 -6.94 2.80
CA PRO A 197 -4.03 -6.41 4.03
C PRO A 197 -4.73 -7.43 4.92
N LEU A 198 -5.09 -8.60 4.40
CA LEU A 198 -5.76 -9.66 5.16
C LEU A 198 -4.78 -10.46 6.02
N VAL A 199 -3.48 -10.42 5.73
CA VAL A 199 -2.44 -11.16 6.43
C VAL A 199 -1.90 -10.33 7.60
N PRO A 200 -2.08 -10.75 8.86
CA PRO A 200 -1.83 -9.91 10.05
C PRO A 200 -0.39 -9.39 10.20
N TRP A 201 0.58 -10.10 9.68
CA TRP A 201 2.02 -9.75 9.72
C TRP A 201 2.53 -9.14 8.43
N ASN A 202 1.69 -8.96 7.42
CA ASN A 202 2.04 -8.25 6.20
C ASN A 202 2.13 -6.74 6.48
N THR A 203 3.09 -6.06 5.83
CA THR A 203 3.32 -4.62 6.00
C THR A 203 2.07 -3.79 5.75
N CYS A 204 1.22 -4.17 4.79
CA CYS A 204 -0.06 -3.51 4.53
C CYS A 204 -1.02 -3.60 5.72
N ALA A 205 -1.16 -4.78 6.32
CA ALA A 205 -2.01 -4.96 7.50
C ALA A 205 -1.46 -4.21 8.72
N ILE A 206 -0.14 -4.22 8.91
CA ILE A 206 0.53 -3.47 9.99
C ILE A 206 0.27 -1.98 9.80
N TYR A 207 0.42 -1.46 8.58
CA TYR A 207 0.16 -0.06 8.27
C TYR A 207 -1.30 0.34 8.57
N ILE A 208 -2.28 -0.44 8.11
CA ILE A 208 -3.70 -0.20 8.36
C ILE A 208 -4.00 -0.19 9.86
N LYS A 209 -3.50 -1.19 10.61
CA LYS A 209 -3.68 -1.26 12.05
C LYS A 209 -3.12 -0.03 12.77
N THR A 210 -1.92 0.36 12.42
CA THR A 210 -1.23 1.49 13.06
C THR A 210 -1.93 2.82 12.72
N THR A 211 -2.31 3.01 11.46
CA THR A 211 -2.91 4.26 10.99
C THR A 211 -4.33 4.45 11.52
N LEU A 212 -5.12 3.37 11.56
CA LEU A 212 -6.51 3.42 12.02
C LEU A 212 -6.66 3.10 13.52
N ASN A 213 -5.56 2.86 14.21
CA ASN A 213 -5.53 2.46 15.64
C ASN A 213 -6.43 1.25 15.94
N ILE A 214 -6.36 0.23 15.07
CA ILE A 214 -7.14 -1.00 15.21
C ILE A 214 -6.30 -2.06 15.93
N SER A 215 -6.87 -2.70 16.96
CA SER A 215 -6.16 -3.66 17.80
C SER A 215 -5.70 -4.92 17.06
N SER A 216 -6.46 -5.40 16.07
CA SER A 216 -6.16 -6.63 15.34
C SER A 216 -6.67 -6.58 13.91
N THR A 217 -5.94 -7.21 12.98
CA THR A 217 -6.39 -7.46 11.60
C THR A 217 -7.72 -8.21 11.55
N LEU A 218 -7.96 -9.11 12.48
CA LEU A 218 -9.21 -9.88 12.56
C LEU A 218 -10.46 -9.03 12.79
N VAL A 219 -10.30 -7.79 13.26
CA VAL A 219 -11.42 -6.87 13.46
C VAL A 219 -11.96 -6.36 12.12
N TYR A 220 -11.09 -6.03 11.17
CA TYR A 220 -11.53 -5.50 9.88
C TYR A 220 -11.55 -6.53 8.75
N ALA A 221 -10.72 -7.56 8.80
CA ALA A 221 -10.58 -8.55 7.72
C ALA A 221 -11.91 -9.18 7.28
N PRO A 222 -12.85 -9.56 8.18
CA PRO A 222 -14.15 -10.10 7.76
C PRO A 222 -15.02 -9.10 6.97
N TRP A 223 -14.80 -7.80 7.20
CA TRP A 223 -15.54 -6.72 6.54
C TRP A 223 -14.87 -6.26 5.24
N ALA A 224 -13.65 -6.69 4.99
CA ALA A 224 -12.90 -6.42 3.77
C ALA A 224 -13.37 -7.34 2.62
N ILE A 225 -14.68 -7.32 2.33
CA ILE A 225 -15.35 -8.20 1.36
C ILE A 225 -14.69 -8.10 -0.02
N PHE A 226 -14.31 -6.91 -0.44
CA PHE A 226 -13.60 -6.67 -1.70
C PHE A 226 -12.28 -7.44 -1.75
N ASN A 227 -11.49 -7.41 -0.70
CA ASN A 227 -10.18 -8.07 -0.62
C ASN A 227 -10.30 -9.60 -0.67
N ILE A 228 -11.40 -10.15 -0.17
CA ILE A 228 -11.68 -11.59 -0.19
C ILE A 228 -12.28 -12.01 -1.54
N ALA A 229 -13.19 -11.20 -2.07
CA ALA A 229 -13.94 -11.55 -3.27
C ALA A 229 -13.12 -11.40 -4.56
N MET A 230 -12.20 -10.43 -4.63
CA MET A 230 -11.46 -10.12 -5.87
C MET A 230 -10.68 -11.31 -6.45
N PRO A 231 -9.86 -12.05 -5.69
CA PRO A 231 -9.18 -13.23 -6.25
C PRO A 231 -10.15 -14.26 -6.77
N ILE A 232 -11.25 -14.51 -6.04
CA ILE A 232 -12.28 -15.47 -6.42
C ILE A 232 -12.95 -15.05 -7.74
N ILE A 233 -13.32 -13.77 -7.83
CA ILE A 233 -13.97 -13.23 -9.04
C ILE A 233 -13.01 -13.28 -10.23
N THR A 234 -11.74 -12.89 -10.05
CA THR A 234 -10.75 -12.91 -11.13
C THR A 234 -10.51 -14.33 -11.62
N PHE A 235 -10.40 -15.31 -10.73
CA PHE A 235 -10.28 -16.71 -11.08
C PHE A 235 -11.52 -17.22 -11.85
N LEU A 236 -12.74 -16.92 -11.37
CA LEU A 236 -13.98 -17.32 -12.03
C LEU A 236 -14.11 -16.68 -13.42
N LEU A 237 -13.80 -15.41 -13.57
CA LEU A 237 -13.81 -14.72 -14.86
C LEU A 237 -12.76 -15.29 -15.82
N ALA A 238 -11.60 -15.71 -15.31
CA ALA A 238 -10.59 -16.40 -16.10
C ALA A 238 -11.09 -17.79 -16.53
N PHE A 239 -11.78 -18.51 -15.65
CA PHE A 239 -12.35 -19.82 -15.96
C PHE A 239 -13.43 -19.75 -17.05
N VAL A 240 -14.27 -18.72 -17.02
CA VAL A 240 -15.28 -18.43 -18.06
C VAL A 240 -14.62 -17.89 -19.35
N GLY A 241 -13.35 -17.48 -19.31
CA GLY A 241 -12.61 -16.97 -20.47
C GLY A 241 -12.76 -15.47 -20.74
N ILE A 242 -13.47 -14.74 -19.88
CA ILE A 242 -13.73 -13.31 -20.06
C ILE A 242 -12.43 -12.48 -19.91
N THR A 243 -11.60 -12.84 -18.92
CA THR A 243 -10.35 -12.10 -18.62
C THR A 243 -9.13 -12.71 -19.29
N VAL A 244 -9.24 -13.84 -19.97
CA VAL A 244 -8.15 -14.56 -20.63
C VAL A 244 -7.95 -14.01 -22.04
N LYS A 245 -7.35 -12.82 -22.14
CA LYS A 245 -7.01 -12.22 -23.43
C LYS A 245 -5.78 -12.91 -24.04
N LYS A 246 -5.91 -13.37 -25.29
CA LYS A 246 -4.79 -13.90 -26.07
C LYS A 246 -4.06 -12.77 -26.79
N MET A 247 -2.77 -12.94 -27.02
CA MET A 247 -1.98 -12.05 -27.86
C MET A 247 -2.36 -12.24 -29.34
N THR A 248 -2.33 -11.15 -30.08
CA THR A 248 -2.36 -11.19 -31.54
C THR A 248 -1.02 -11.68 -32.11
N SER A 249 -0.98 -12.08 -33.38
CA SER A 249 0.27 -12.56 -34.01
C SER A 249 1.40 -11.53 -33.97
N ASP A 250 1.05 -10.24 -34.07
CA ASP A 250 2.03 -9.16 -34.03
C ASP A 250 2.52 -8.86 -32.62
N GLU A 251 1.60 -8.87 -31.61
CA GLU A 251 1.95 -8.77 -30.20
C GLU A 251 2.84 -9.93 -29.74
N GLN A 252 2.61 -11.15 -30.28
CA GLN A 252 3.43 -12.31 -29.97
C GLN A 252 4.87 -12.13 -30.47
N LYS A 253 5.05 -11.61 -31.69
CA LYS A 253 6.39 -11.32 -32.23
C LYS A 253 7.11 -10.26 -31.38
N LEU A 254 6.44 -9.16 -31.06
CA LEU A 254 6.99 -8.11 -30.20
C LEU A 254 7.32 -8.65 -28.77
N ALA A 255 6.53 -9.60 -28.27
CA ALA A 255 6.81 -10.26 -27.00
C ALA A 255 8.06 -11.14 -27.06
N ASP A 256 8.28 -11.84 -28.18
CA ASP A 256 9.43 -12.70 -28.39
C ASP A 256 10.71 -11.88 -28.59
N GLU A 257 10.61 -10.69 -29.17
CA GLU A 257 11.70 -9.72 -29.35
C GLU A 257 11.99 -8.90 -28.07
N GLY A 258 11.17 -9.06 -27.01
CA GLY A 258 11.34 -8.34 -25.74
C GLY A 258 10.86 -6.89 -25.77
N GLU A 259 10.17 -6.46 -26.81
CA GLU A 259 9.72 -5.08 -27.01
C GLU A 259 8.31 -4.79 -26.46
N LEU A 260 7.52 -5.83 -26.15
CA LEU A 260 6.13 -5.65 -25.66
C LEU A 260 6.02 -4.94 -24.30
N VAL A 261 7.13 -4.81 -23.57
CA VAL A 261 7.19 -4.11 -22.27
C VAL A 261 7.31 -2.59 -22.44
N ARG A 262 7.44 -2.08 -23.68
CA ARG A 262 7.63 -0.65 -23.96
C ARG A 262 6.35 0.07 -24.42
N LEU A 263 5.23 -0.64 -24.49
CA LEU A 263 3.90 -0.10 -24.77
C LEU A 263 3.07 -0.03 -23.49
#